data_4fc54adad8bec81faa77522f7b23ed12
#
_entry.id   4fc54adad8bec81faa77522f7b23ed12
#
_cell.length_a   1.000
_cell.length_b   1.000
_cell.length_c   1.000
_cell.angle_alpha   90.00
_cell.angle_beta   90.00
_cell.angle_gamma   90.00
#
_symmetry.space_group_name_H-M   'P 1'
#
loop_
_entity.id
_entity.type
_entity.pdbx_description
1 polymer ?
#
loop_
_entity_poly.entity_id
_entity_poly.type
_entity_poly.pdbx_seq_one_letter_code
_entity_poly.pdbx_strand_id
1 'polypeptide(L)'
;MALVVNSNVQSLNSQRQLQNSTNSLADNFERLSSGKRINSAKDDAAGLQISSRLTAQINGLNQASRNANDGISLAQTAEGALDEYTNTLQRMRTLAVQSANGSNSTADRTALDAEFGELELELTRISDQTSFAGENLLDGTFTNKAFQIGADGCLLYT
;
A
#
# COMPACT_ATOMS: atom_id res chain seq x y z
N MET A 1 -55.94 -52.77 2.50
CA MET A 1 -55.16 -51.84 1.67
C MET A 1 -55.91 -51.62 0.39
N ALA A 2 -56.34 -50.42 0.08
CA ALA A 2 -57.03 -50.13 -1.15
C ALA A 2 -55.99 -50.21 -2.32
N LEU A 3 -56.23 -51.17 -3.23
CA LEU A 3 -55.48 -51.29 -4.49
C LEU A 3 -55.88 -50.12 -5.38
N VAL A 4 -55.12 -49.06 -5.42
CA VAL A 4 -55.30 -47.94 -6.35
C VAL A 4 -54.63 -48.31 -7.66
N VAL A 5 -55.37 -48.54 -8.72
CA VAL A 5 -54.89 -49.06 -10.00
C VAL A 5 -54.19 -47.98 -10.84
N ASN A 6 -54.44 -46.70 -10.62
CA ASN A 6 -53.95 -45.60 -11.45
C ASN A 6 -52.89 -44.66 -10.80
N SER A 7 -52.58 -44.78 -9.51
CA SER A 7 -51.51 -43.99 -8.87
C SER A 7 -51.00 -44.68 -7.61
N ASN A 8 -49.70 -45.01 -7.59
CA ASN A 8 -49.05 -45.55 -6.40
C ASN A 8 -48.47 -44.39 -5.57
N VAL A 9 -49.27 -43.92 -4.59
CA VAL A 9 -48.87 -42.80 -3.70
C VAL A 9 -47.58 -43.11 -2.93
N GLN A 10 -47.35 -44.36 -2.56
CA GLN A 10 -46.12 -44.82 -1.90
C GLN A 10 -44.88 -44.63 -2.80
N SER A 11 -45.01 -45.02 -4.09
CA SER A 11 -43.93 -44.83 -5.07
C SER A 11 -43.66 -43.35 -5.32
N LEU A 12 -44.68 -42.51 -5.46
CA LEU A 12 -44.54 -41.07 -5.64
C LEU A 12 -43.92 -40.39 -4.41
N ASN A 13 -44.23 -40.84 -3.21
CA ASN A 13 -43.58 -40.35 -1.99
C ASN A 13 -42.10 -40.77 -1.94
N SER A 14 -41.77 -42.02 -2.29
CA SER A 14 -40.41 -42.51 -2.34
C SER A 14 -39.58 -41.76 -3.39
N GLN A 15 -40.12 -41.49 -4.60
CA GLN A 15 -39.48 -40.68 -5.63
C GLN A 15 -39.23 -39.25 -5.15
N ARG A 16 -40.18 -38.61 -4.45
CA ARG A 16 -40.02 -37.27 -3.90
C ARG A 16 -38.93 -37.21 -2.83
N GLN A 17 -38.88 -38.23 -1.94
CA GLN A 17 -37.85 -38.38 -0.94
C GLN A 17 -36.47 -38.56 -1.56
N LEU A 18 -36.38 -39.41 -2.60
CA LEU A 18 -35.13 -39.62 -3.35
C LEU A 18 -34.64 -38.32 -4.01
N GLN A 19 -35.56 -37.58 -4.64
CA GLN A 19 -35.24 -36.29 -5.27
C GLN A 19 -34.69 -35.28 -4.25
N ASN A 20 -35.33 -35.17 -3.09
CA ASN A 20 -34.89 -34.29 -2.00
C ASN A 20 -33.52 -34.70 -1.47
N SER A 21 -33.26 -36.00 -1.32
CA SER A 21 -31.95 -36.52 -0.90
C SER A 21 -30.86 -36.25 -1.93
N THR A 22 -31.18 -36.41 -3.21
CA THR A 22 -30.23 -36.14 -4.32
C THR A 22 -29.89 -34.64 -4.38
N ASN A 23 -30.89 -33.76 -4.23
CA ASN A 23 -30.64 -32.31 -4.21
C ASN A 23 -29.76 -31.89 -2.99
N SER A 24 -30.08 -32.43 -1.79
CA SER A 24 -29.26 -32.17 -0.60
C SER A 24 -27.83 -32.67 -0.74
N LEU A 25 -27.65 -33.82 -1.42
CA LEU A 25 -26.35 -34.38 -1.68
C LEU A 25 -25.56 -33.49 -2.65
N ALA A 26 -26.19 -33.00 -3.71
CA ALA A 26 -25.58 -32.06 -4.65
C ALA A 26 -25.11 -30.77 -4.00
N ASP A 27 -25.95 -30.14 -3.15
CA ASP A 27 -25.61 -28.94 -2.37
C ASP A 27 -24.42 -29.21 -1.42
N ASN A 28 -24.39 -30.38 -0.76
CA ASN A 28 -23.28 -30.76 0.11
C ASN A 28 -21.99 -31.03 -0.65
N PHE A 29 -22.05 -31.65 -1.83
CA PHE A 29 -20.88 -31.80 -2.69
C PHE A 29 -20.33 -30.48 -3.20
N GLU A 30 -21.18 -29.53 -3.57
CA GLU A 30 -20.80 -28.19 -3.97
C GLU A 30 -20.06 -27.46 -2.85
N ARG A 31 -20.57 -27.51 -1.61
CA ARG A 31 -19.92 -26.95 -0.41
C ARG A 31 -18.59 -27.63 -0.09
N LEU A 32 -18.53 -28.95 -0.21
CA LEU A 32 -17.30 -29.69 0.06
C LEU A 32 -16.22 -29.40 -1.01
N SER A 33 -16.61 -29.33 -2.27
CA SER A 33 -15.70 -29.03 -3.38
C SER A 33 -15.16 -27.61 -3.33
N SER A 34 -15.99 -26.62 -2.98
CA SER A 34 -15.58 -25.22 -2.87
C SER A 34 -14.89 -24.86 -1.54
N GLY A 35 -15.07 -25.69 -0.51
CA GLY A 35 -14.66 -25.40 0.85
C GLY A 35 -15.42 -24.23 1.50
N LYS A 36 -16.50 -23.75 0.88
CA LYS A 36 -17.29 -22.60 1.33
C LYS A 36 -18.71 -23.02 1.70
N ARG A 37 -19.23 -22.45 2.79
CA ARG A 37 -20.62 -22.66 3.20
C ARG A 37 -21.62 -21.94 2.28
N ILE A 38 -21.24 -20.77 1.77
CA ILE A 38 -22.04 -19.92 0.89
C ILE A 38 -21.31 -19.86 -0.45
N ASN A 39 -21.87 -20.45 -1.49
CA ASN A 39 -21.31 -20.49 -2.83
C ASN A 39 -22.02 -19.55 -3.81
N SER A 40 -23.32 -19.39 -3.61
CA SER A 40 -24.18 -18.63 -4.50
C SER A 40 -25.18 -17.78 -3.71
N ALA A 41 -25.80 -16.81 -4.39
CA ALA A 41 -26.87 -16.00 -3.82
C ALA A 41 -28.12 -16.84 -3.44
N LYS A 42 -28.26 -18.04 -4.00
CA LYS A 42 -29.31 -19.02 -3.67
C LYS A 42 -29.14 -19.53 -2.23
N ASP A 43 -27.89 -19.70 -1.76
CA ASP A 43 -27.60 -20.24 -0.42
C ASP A 43 -27.87 -19.19 0.67
N ASP A 44 -27.36 -17.99 0.46
CA ASP A 44 -27.53 -16.84 1.37
C ASP A 44 -27.12 -15.56 0.66
N ALA A 45 -28.09 -14.82 0.13
CA ALA A 45 -27.85 -13.58 -0.60
C ALA A 45 -27.26 -12.47 0.29
N ALA A 46 -27.74 -12.37 1.54
CA ALA A 46 -27.28 -11.38 2.50
C ALA A 46 -25.84 -11.69 2.96
N GLY A 47 -25.55 -12.93 3.30
CA GLY A 47 -24.22 -13.39 3.69
C GLY A 47 -23.19 -13.24 2.56
N LEU A 48 -23.59 -13.52 1.33
CA LEU A 48 -22.71 -13.33 0.15
C LEU A 48 -22.35 -11.85 -0.04
N GLN A 49 -23.31 -10.94 0.07
CA GLN A 49 -23.07 -9.50 -0.05
C GLN A 49 -22.17 -8.98 1.08
N ILE A 50 -22.40 -9.41 2.31
CA ILE A 50 -21.56 -9.06 3.46
C ILE A 50 -20.13 -9.58 3.25
N SER A 51 -19.97 -10.84 2.85
CA SER A 51 -18.66 -11.45 2.58
C SER A 51 -17.91 -10.71 1.47
N SER A 52 -18.60 -10.35 0.39
CA SER A 52 -18.00 -9.58 -0.72
C SER A 52 -17.51 -8.21 -0.25
N ARG A 53 -18.34 -7.48 0.53
CA ARG A 53 -17.95 -6.18 1.08
C ARG A 53 -16.76 -6.29 2.04
N LEU A 54 -16.77 -7.28 2.94
CA LEU A 54 -15.65 -7.51 3.85
C LEU A 54 -14.37 -7.89 3.11
N THR A 55 -14.47 -8.70 2.06
CA THR A 55 -13.33 -9.05 1.21
C THR A 55 -12.76 -7.80 0.52
N ALA A 56 -13.62 -6.92 -0.01
CA ALA A 56 -13.18 -5.66 -0.59
C ALA A 56 -12.48 -4.76 0.45
N GLN A 57 -13.02 -4.66 1.67
CA GLN A 57 -12.38 -3.92 2.76
C GLN A 57 -11.02 -4.51 3.16
N ILE A 58 -10.92 -5.83 3.30
CA ILE A 58 -9.65 -6.51 3.61
C ILE A 58 -8.60 -6.24 2.53
N ASN A 59 -8.99 -6.36 1.27
CA ASN A 59 -8.10 -6.07 0.14
C ASN A 59 -7.67 -4.59 0.14
N GLY A 60 -8.59 -3.67 0.41
CA GLY A 60 -8.30 -2.25 0.55
C GLY A 60 -7.33 -1.95 1.70
N LEU A 61 -7.55 -2.54 2.88
CA LEU A 61 -6.66 -2.39 4.04
C LEU A 61 -5.27 -3.00 3.80
N ASN A 62 -5.19 -4.15 3.13
CA ASN A 62 -3.92 -4.75 2.74
C ASN A 62 -3.14 -3.85 1.77
N GLN A 63 -3.83 -3.20 0.82
CA GLN A 63 -3.20 -2.23 -0.06
C GLN A 63 -2.80 -0.97 0.70
N ALA A 64 -3.64 -0.47 1.59
CA ALA A 64 -3.35 0.68 2.45
C ALA A 64 -2.09 0.45 3.32
N SER A 65 -1.93 -0.75 3.86
CA SER A 65 -0.72 -1.13 4.60
C SER A 65 0.54 -1.10 3.73
N ARG A 66 0.45 -1.57 2.49
CA ARG A 66 1.57 -1.45 1.53
C ARG A 66 1.87 -0.01 1.20
N ASN A 67 0.87 0.80 0.90
CA ASN A 67 1.04 2.22 0.61
C ASN A 67 1.67 2.99 1.78
N ALA A 68 1.30 2.64 3.03
CA ALA A 68 1.92 3.22 4.22
C ALA A 68 3.41 2.86 4.33
N ASN A 69 3.78 1.61 4.05
CA ASN A 69 5.18 1.19 4.05
C ASN A 69 5.98 1.87 2.92
N ASP A 70 5.37 2.07 1.76
CA ASP A 70 5.98 2.82 0.65
C ASP A 70 6.21 4.28 1.06
N GLY A 71 5.25 4.92 1.73
CA GLY A 71 5.39 6.26 2.30
C GLY A 71 6.50 6.35 3.34
N ILE A 72 6.61 5.36 4.23
CA ILE A 72 7.71 5.28 5.21
C ILE A 72 9.06 5.16 4.50
N SER A 73 9.16 4.29 3.50
CA SER A 73 10.40 4.09 2.73
C SER A 73 10.84 5.36 1.99
N LEU A 74 9.87 6.09 1.44
CA LEU A 74 10.10 7.39 0.81
C LEU A 74 10.62 8.41 1.82
N ALA A 75 9.97 8.51 3.00
CA ALA A 75 10.39 9.42 4.06
C ALA A 75 11.80 9.10 4.58
N GLN A 76 12.14 7.82 4.74
CA GLN A 76 13.48 7.39 5.14
C GLN A 76 14.54 7.70 4.08
N THR A 77 14.20 7.60 2.79
CA THR A 77 15.10 7.99 1.70
C THR A 77 15.37 9.50 1.73
N ALA A 78 14.32 10.30 1.91
CA ALA A 78 14.47 11.76 2.05
C ALA A 78 15.25 12.14 3.31
N GLU A 79 14.99 11.50 4.45
CA GLU A 79 15.70 11.72 5.72
C GLU A 79 17.20 11.44 5.57
N GLY A 80 17.58 10.31 4.97
CA GLY A 80 18.99 9.99 4.73
C GLY A 80 19.71 11.03 3.84
N ALA A 81 19.03 11.55 2.81
CA ALA A 81 19.59 12.60 1.98
C ALA A 81 19.69 13.96 2.72
N LEU A 82 18.70 14.28 3.56
CA LEU A 82 18.70 15.50 4.37
C LEU A 82 19.77 15.48 5.47
N ASP A 83 20.14 14.32 5.99
CA ASP A 83 21.26 14.17 6.93
C ASP A 83 22.58 14.56 6.25
N GLU A 84 22.86 14.07 5.04
CA GLU A 84 24.05 14.46 4.29
C GLU A 84 24.01 15.93 3.87
N TYR A 85 22.85 16.44 3.50
CA TYR A 85 22.63 17.86 3.22
C TYR A 85 22.97 18.72 4.43
N THR A 86 22.51 18.33 5.61
CA THR A 86 22.79 19.03 6.88
C THR A 86 24.27 18.98 7.23
N ASN A 87 24.94 17.84 7.06
CA ASN A 87 26.38 17.71 7.31
C ASN A 87 27.19 18.64 6.39
N THR A 88 26.83 18.69 5.12
CA THR A 88 27.47 19.57 4.12
C THR A 88 27.27 21.04 4.48
N LEU A 89 26.05 21.45 4.86
CA LEU A 89 25.79 22.82 5.33
C LEU A 89 26.59 23.19 6.58
N GLN A 90 26.74 22.26 7.52
CA GLN A 90 27.56 22.49 8.73
C GLN A 90 29.03 22.67 8.35
N ARG A 91 29.56 21.92 7.38
CA ARG A 91 30.91 22.10 6.87
C ARG A 91 31.08 23.46 6.19
N MET A 92 30.12 23.85 5.33
CA MET A 92 30.12 25.17 4.67
C MET A 92 30.10 26.31 5.72
N ARG A 93 29.27 26.17 6.79
CA ARG A 93 29.25 27.14 7.88
C ARG A 93 30.60 27.26 8.56
N THR A 94 31.27 26.14 8.80
CA THR A 94 32.60 26.13 9.42
C THR A 94 33.61 26.86 8.55
N LEU A 95 33.61 26.61 7.24
CA LEU A 95 34.50 27.30 6.26
C LEU A 95 34.20 28.80 6.20
N ALA A 96 32.93 29.18 6.21
CA ALA A 96 32.52 30.58 6.22
C ALA A 96 33.01 31.31 7.49
N VAL A 97 32.88 30.72 8.66
CA VAL A 97 33.39 31.27 9.95
C VAL A 97 34.92 31.34 9.90
N GLN A 98 35.57 30.31 9.38
CA GLN A 98 37.04 30.31 9.22
C GLN A 98 37.48 31.42 8.27
N SER A 99 36.86 31.60 7.11
CA SER A 99 37.16 32.65 6.14
C SER A 99 36.97 34.05 6.71
N ALA A 100 35.99 34.24 7.62
CA ALA A 100 35.76 35.53 8.27
C ALA A 100 36.85 35.97 9.25
N ASN A 101 37.77 35.06 9.62
CA ASN A 101 38.87 35.42 10.53
C ASN A 101 39.84 36.38 9.86
N GLY A 102 40.20 37.46 10.52
CA GLY A 102 41.12 38.49 10.05
C GLY A 102 42.57 38.04 9.90
N SER A 103 42.93 36.84 10.40
CA SER A 103 44.30 36.28 10.22
C SER A 103 44.52 35.65 8.87
N ASN A 104 43.46 35.41 8.07
CA ASN A 104 43.58 34.77 6.75
C ASN A 104 44.03 35.78 5.68
N SER A 105 44.99 35.35 4.88
CA SER A 105 45.39 36.06 3.68
C SER A 105 44.35 35.93 2.55
N THR A 106 44.50 36.73 1.49
CA THR A 106 43.64 36.61 0.30
C THR A 106 43.76 35.24 -0.36
N ALA A 107 44.96 34.65 -0.37
CA ALA A 107 45.20 33.33 -0.94
C ALA A 107 44.46 32.24 -0.11
N ASP A 108 44.51 32.33 1.21
CA ASP A 108 43.82 31.40 2.11
C ASP A 108 42.29 31.45 1.89
N ARG A 109 41.73 32.66 1.77
CA ARG A 109 40.30 32.85 1.49
C ARG A 109 39.90 32.30 0.12
N THR A 110 40.75 32.46 -0.90
CA THR A 110 40.48 31.88 -2.22
C THR A 110 40.44 30.34 -2.15
N ALA A 111 41.34 29.73 -1.36
CA ALA A 111 41.32 28.27 -1.17
C ALA A 111 40.08 27.79 -0.43
N LEU A 112 39.65 28.53 0.62
CA LEU A 112 38.41 28.23 1.35
C LEU A 112 37.15 28.41 0.47
N ASP A 113 37.14 29.41 -0.41
CA ASP A 113 36.06 29.68 -1.35
C ASP A 113 35.95 28.57 -2.41
N ALA A 114 37.10 28.04 -2.87
CA ALA A 114 37.09 26.89 -3.78
C ALA A 114 36.45 25.62 -3.12
N GLU A 115 36.82 25.31 -1.85
CA GLU A 115 36.19 24.21 -1.12
C GLU A 115 34.70 24.46 -0.90
N PHE A 116 34.31 25.69 -0.61
CA PHE A 116 32.92 26.09 -0.45
C PHE A 116 32.12 25.86 -1.74
N GLY A 117 32.66 26.21 -2.88
CA GLY A 117 32.06 26.00 -4.20
C GLY A 117 31.86 24.50 -4.52
N GLU A 118 32.82 23.64 -4.18
CA GLU A 118 32.66 22.18 -4.37
C GLU A 118 31.54 21.63 -3.47
N LEU A 119 31.38 22.12 -2.25
CA LEU A 119 30.31 21.74 -1.37
C LEU A 119 28.93 22.24 -1.86
N GLU A 120 28.86 23.39 -2.52
CA GLU A 120 27.65 23.90 -3.18
C GLU A 120 27.23 22.99 -4.35
N LEU A 121 28.18 22.54 -5.14
CA LEU A 121 27.92 21.55 -6.19
C LEU A 121 27.44 20.23 -5.62
N GLU A 122 28.00 19.79 -4.49
CA GLU A 122 27.54 18.57 -3.82
C GLU A 122 26.12 18.70 -3.27
N LEU A 123 25.74 19.86 -2.69
CA LEU A 123 24.35 20.11 -2.29
C LEU A 123 23.38 20.04 -3.47
N THR A 124 23.78 20.64 -4.62
CA THR A 124 22.98 20.56 -5.84
C THR A 124 22.84 19.12 -6.31
N ARG A 125 23.95 18.36 -6.28
CA ARG A 125 23.94 16.95 -6.66
C ARG A 125 23.01 16.13 -5.76
N ILE A 126 23.04 16.32 -4.43
CA ILE A 126 22.14 15.64 -3.49
C ILE A 126 20.68 15.98 -3.82
N SER A 127 20.37 17.25 -4.07
CA SER A 127 19.02 17.69 -4.41
C SER A 127 18.51 17.05 -5.70
N ASP A 128 19.32 17.00 -6.76
CA ASP A 128 18.91 16.54 -8.07
C ASP A 128 18.88 15.01 -8.19
N GLN A 129 19.73 14.31 -7.44
CA GLN A 129 19.89 12.86 -7.56
C GLN A 129 19.08 12.08 -6.53
N THR A 130 18.59 12.72 -5.46
CA THR A 130 17.74 12.05 -4.48
C THR A 130 16.37 11.79 -5.07
N SER A 131 16.13 10.54 -5.47
CA SER A 131 14.88 10.13 -6.09
C SER A 131 14.32 8.86 -5.45
N PHE A 132 13.00 8.73 -5.48
CA PHE A 132 12.27 7.53 -5.09
C PHE A 132 11.29 7.13 -6.19
N ALA A 133 11.35 5.88 -6.64
CA ALA A 133 10.52 5.36 -7.74
C ALA A 133 10.57 6.22 -9.03
N GLY A 134 11.69 6.94 -9.27
CA GLY A 134 11.88 7.77 -10.45
C GLY A 134 11.39 9.22 -10.32
N GLU A 135 10.87 9.61 -9.16
CA GLU A 135 10.54 11.01 -8.84
C GLU A 135 11.59 11.61 -7.90
N ASN A 136 12.06 12.83 -8.18
CA ASN A 136 12.97 13.56 -7.31
C ASN A 136 12.22 14.04 -6.07
N LEU A 137 12.90 13.95 -4.91
CA LEU A 137 12.29 14.30 -3.62
C LEU A 137 12.64 15.71 -3.15
N LEU A 138 13.82 16.23 -3.50
CA LEU A 138 14.41 17.44 -2.92
C LEU A 138 14.61 18.59 -3.92
N ASP A 139 14.15 18.45 -5.16
CA ASP A 139 14.27 19.47 -6.20
C ASP A 139 13.14 20.55 -6.15
N GLY A 140 12.24 20.46 -5.18
CA GLY A 140 11.11 21.37 -5.00
C GLY A 140 9.88 21.02 -5.86
N THR A 141 9.93 19.98 -6.68
CA THR A 141 8.77 19.52 -7.49
C THR A 141 7.86 18.56 -6.71
N PHE A 142 8.41 17.91 -5.68
CA PHE A 142 7.69 16.95 -4.85
C PHE A 142 6.84 17.68 -3.81
N THR A 143 5.59 18.01 -4.17
CA THR A 143 4.66 18.75 -3.30
C THR A 143 3.29 18.08 -3.25
N ASN A 144 2.64 18.12 -2.09
CA ASN A 144 1.24 17.69 -1.89
C ASN A 144 0.96 16.24 -2.37
N LYS A 145 1.87 15.31 -2.12
CA LYS A 145 1.63 13.89 -2.46
C LYS A 145 0.70 13.27 -1.41
N ALA A 146 -0.35 12.63 -1.88
CA ALA A 146 -1.34 11.97 -1.03
C ALA A 146 -1.11 10.46 -1.02
N PHE A 147 -1.02 9.88 0.17
CA PHE A 147 -0.93 8.44 0.35
C PHE A 147 -2.27 7.88 0.82
N GLN A 148 -2.84 6.95 0.05
CA GLN A 148 -4.08 6.27 0.41
C GLN A 148 -3.80 5.19 1.44
N ILE A 149 -4.11 5.47 2.72
CA ILE A 149 -3.86 4.59 3.88
C ILE A 149 -5.13 3.98 4.48
N GLY A 150 -6.27 4.09 3.79
CA GLY A 150 -7.53 3.50 4.21
C GLY A 150 -8.25 2.83 3.06
N ALA A 151 -9.18 1.92 3.38
CA ALA A 151 -10.05 1.28 2.39
C ALA A 151 -11.05 2.27 1.77
N ASP A 152 -11.42 3.31 2.54
CA ASP A 152 -12.35 4.37 2.17
C ASP A 152 -11.59 5.70 2.37
N GLY A 153 -11.52 6.55 1.42
CA GLY A 153 -11.08 7.95 1.38
C GLY A 153 -10.13 8.51 2.47
N CYS A 154 -9.43 7.67 3.23
CA CYS A 154 -8.48 8.10 4.25
C CYS A 154 -7.12 8.38 3.61
N LEU A 155 -6.75 9.66 3.48
CA LEU A 155 -5.53 10.15 2.86
C LEU A 155 -4.60 10.75 3.92
N LEU A 156 -3.30 10.45 3.81
CA LEU A 156 -2.22 11.17 4.45
C LEU A 156 -1.59 12.08 3.39
N TYR A 157 -1.40 13.37 3.70
CA TYR A 157 -0.72 14.34 2.85
C TYR A 157 0.69 14.63 3.42
N THR A 158 1.67 14.73 2.55
CA THR A 158 3.03 15.16 2.87
C THR A 158 3.36 16.44 2.10
#